data_181a811571f5febb64d2628d6863e08c
#
_entry.id   181a811571f5febb64d2628d6863e08c
#
_cell.length_a   1.000
_cell.length_b   1.000
_cell.length_c   1.000
_cell.angle_alpha   90.00
_cell.angle_beta   90.00
_cell.angle_gamma   90.00
#
_symmetry.space_group_name_H-M   'P 1'
#
loop_
_entity.id
_entity.type
_entity.pdbx_description
1 polymer ?
#
loop_
_entity_poly.entity_id
_entity_poly.type
_entity_poly.pdbx_seq_one_letter_code
_entity_poly.pdbx_strand_id
1 'polypeptide(L)'
;TATGEILIEHLLSKESAKKALEITGKYDTLQEIYFDGQGYAKDEKLAHVERYHKDCNMWEYVRASRIAVPDIWELFNSREENLDKVQALFADMEERKAAWEELSECRDLNLVSSLKYNIEINAAGVNKGKGLIALGKMLGIEREEIMAIGDGDNDIEMITEAGVGVAMGNAEEAVKCNADYVTGTNDEDGAARAIVKYVLEGGETC
;
A
#
# COMPACT_ATOMS: atom_id res chain seq x y z
N THR A 1 7.19 -17.71 -0.03
CA THR A 1 7.15 -18.90 -0.92
C THR A 1 5.94 -19.77 -0.59
N ALA A 2 5.61 -20.74 -1.45
CA ALA A 2 4.54 -21.72 -1.17
C ALA A 2 4.79 -22.57 0.10
N THR A 3 6.01 -22.58 0.61
CA THR A 3 6.39 -23.26 1.84
C THR A 3 6.35 -22.36 3.08
N GLY A 4 5.95 -21.10 2.93
CA GLY A 4 5.94 -20.09 4.01
C GLY A 4 7.30 -19.44 4.29
N GLU A 5 8.34 -19.74 3.50
CA GLU A 5 9.65 -19.08 3.64
C GLU A 5 9.53 -17.61 3.22
N ILE A 6 10.02 -16.71 4.07
CA ILE A 6 10.10 -15.26 3.80
C ILE A 6 11.37 -15.04 2.97
N LEU A 7 11.22 -14.47 1.77
CA LEU A 7 12.34 -14.17 0.88
C LEU A 7 12.90 -12.77 1.10
N ILE A 8 12.02 -11.80 1.34
CA ILE A 8 12.37 -10.40 1.56
C ILE A 8 11.48 -9.87 2.67
N GLU A 9 12.08 -9.19 3.63
CA GLU A 9 11.36 -8.55 4.72
C GLU A 9 11.95 -7.17 5.00
N HIS A 10 11.09 -6.17 5.09
CA HIS A 10 11.43 -4.80 5.47
C HIS A 10 10.39 -4.28 6.45
N LEU A 11 10.65 -4.44 7.73
CA LEU A 11 9.71 -4.11 8.79
C LEU A 11 9.85 -2.66 9.26
N LEU A 12 8.73 -2.05 9.60
CA LEU A 12 8.65 -0.78 10.29
C LEU A 12 9.08 -0.97 11.76
N SER A 13 10.08 -0.22 12.19
CA SER A 13 10.58 -0.34 13.56
C SER A 13 9.49 0.04 14.58
N LYS A 14 9.54 -0.56 15.76
CA LYS A 14 8.62 -0.19 16.84
C LYS A 14 8.67 1.29 17.21
N GLU A 15 9.86 1.89 17.15
CA GLU A 15 10.01 3.32 17.42
C GLU A 15 9.28 4.17 16.37
N SER A 16 9.47 3.86 15.09
CA SER A 16 8.81 4.55 13.97
C SER A 16 7.29 4.32 13.99
N ALA A 17 6.86 3.07 14.25
CA ALA A 17 5.44 2.74 14.38
C ALA A 17 4.77 3.47 15.55
N LYS A 18 5.47 3.61 16.68
CA LYS A 18 4.98 4.39 17.83
C LYS A 18 4.73 5.85 17.45
N LYS A 19 5.69 6.50 16.77
CA LYS A 19 5.53 7.88 16.27
C LYS A 19 4.31 7.99 15.35
N ALA A 20 4.16 7.04 14.43
CA ALA A 20 3.04 7.00 13.51
C ALA A 20 1.68 6.90 14.23
N LEU A 21 1.58 6.02 15.23
CA LEU A 21 0.38 5.85 16.04
C LEU A 21 0.09 7.09 16.91
N GLU A 22 1.13 7.71 17.49
CA GLU A 22 0.98 8.95 18.27
C GLU A 22 0.48 10.11 17.42
N ILE A 23 0.99 10.26 16.20
CA ILE A 23 0.57 11.33 15.28
C ILE A 23 -0.85 11.08 14.80
N THR A 24 -1.14 9.90 14.24
CA THR A 24 -2.46 9.58 13.69
C THR A 24 -3.55 9.50 14.78
N GLY A 25 -3.17 9.15 16.00
CA GLY A 25 -4.08 9.10 17.16
C GLY A 25 -4.55 10.44 17.70
N LYS A 26 -3.97 11.58 17.22
CA LYS A 26 -4.46 12.93 17.54
C LYS A 26 -5.78 13.25 16.86
N TYR A 27 -6.15 12.48 15.86
CA TYR A 27 -7.28 12.71 14.96
C TYR A 27 -8.33 11.60 15.07
N ASP A 28 -9.51 11.82 14.49
CA ASP A 28 -10.55 10.79 14.44
C ASP A 28 -10.25 9.78 13.33
N THR A 29 -9.49 8.76 13.70
CA THR A 29 -9.01 7.73 12.78
C THR A 29 -9.39 6.32 13.21
N LEU A 30 -9.52 5.44 12.23
CA LEU A 30 -9.39 4.00 12.41
C LEU A 30 -7.93 3.64 12.18
N GLN A 31 -7.18 3.44 13.27
CA GLN A 31 -5.80 2.95 13.21
C GLN A 31 -5.77 1.44 13.09
N GLU A 32 -4.92 0.96 12.19
CA GLU A 32 -4.63 -0.46 12.01
C GLU A 32 -3.13 -0.70 12.15
N ILE A 33 -2.74 -1.74 12.87
CA ILE A 33 -1.35 -2.22 12.93
C ILE A 33 -1.26 -3.61 12.34
N TYR A 34 -0.16 -3.90 11.67
CA TYR A 34 0.02 -5.17 10.96
C TYR A 34 1.25 -5.90 11.46
N PHE A 35 1.06 -7.17 11.81
CA PHE A 35 2.11 -8.12 12.17
C PHE A 35 1.89 -9.41 11.38
N ASP A 36 2.92 -9.93 10.74
CA ASP A 36 2.90 -11.19 9.97
C ASP A 36 1.75 -11.27 8.95
N GLY A 37 1.48 -10.16 8.25
CA GLY A 37 0.40 -10.05 7.28
C GLY A 37 -1.00 -9.90 7.87
N GLN A 38 -1.15 -9.95 9.20
CA GLN A 38 -2.44 -9.81 9.88
C GLN A 38 -2.65 -8.38 10.39
N GLY A 39 -3.77 -7.78 10.01
CA GLY A 39 -4.20 -6.47 10.50
C GLY A 39 -5.01 -6.56 11.79
N TYR A 40 -4.76 -5.64 12.71
CA TYR A 40 -5.47 -5.48 13.98
C TYR A 40 -6.00 -4.05 14.08
N ALA A 41 -7.22 -3.90 14.61
CA ALA A 41 -7.85 -2.61 14.81
C ALA A 41 -8.69 -2.60 16.09
N LYS A 42 -8.90 -1.40 16.66
CA LYS A 42 -9.75 -1.25 17.83
C LYS A 42 -11.18 -1.66 17.50
N ASP A 43 -11.79 -2.53 18.32
CA ASP A 43 -13.13 -3.12 18.14
C ASP A 43 -14.22 -2.06 17.95
N GLU A 44 -14.25 -1.04 18.82
CA GLU A 44 -15.18 0.09 18.74
C GLU A 44 -15.09 0.84 17.42
N LYS A 45 -13.87 1.09 16.91
CA LYS A 45 -13.65 1.80 15.66
C LYS A 45 -13.99 0.92 14.46
N LEU A 46 -13.64 -0.36 14.51
CA LEU A 46 -13.93 -1.34 13.47
C LEU A 46 -15.44 -1.60 13.35
N ALA A 47 -16.18 -1.58 14.45
CA ALA A 47 -17.65 -1.69 14.45
C ALA A 47 -18.30 -0.55 13.64
N HIS A 48 -17.68 0.64 13.61
CA HIS A 48 -18.10 1.83 12.87
C HIS A 48 -17.21 2.14 11.66
N VAL A 49 -16.77 1.11 10.94
CA VAL A 49 -15.87 1.24 9.78
C VAL A 49 -16.39 2.21 8.71
N GLU A 50 -17.70 2.32 8.56
CA GLU A 50 -18.38 3.22 7.62
C GLU A 50 -18.05 4.72 7.84
N ARG A 51 -17.62 5.08 9.05
CA ARG A 51 -17.16 6.43 9.36
C ARG A 51 -15.84 6.75 8.68
N TYR A 52 -14.96 5.76 8.56
CA TYR A 52 -13.57 5.89 8.11
C TYR A 52 -13.38 5.41 6.67
N HIS A 53 -14.09 4.35 6.29
CA HIS A 53 -14.02 3.78 4.95
C HIS A 53 -15.21 4.22 4.12
N LYS A 54 -14.97 5.05 3.09
CA LYS A 54 -16.04 5.69 2.29
C LYS A 54 -16.66 4.76 1.24
N ASP A 55 -15.99 3.66 0.92
CA ASP A 55 -16.50 2.65 -0.01
C ASP A 55 -17.28 1.58 0.76
N CYS A 56 -18.62 1.59 0.60
CA CYS A 56 -19.50 0.66 1.30
C CYS A 56 -19.30 -0.82 0.91
N ASN A 57 -18.81 -1.10 -0.29
CA ASN A 57 -18.55 -2.46 -0.74
C ASN A 57 -17.39 -3.12 0.02
N MET A 58 -16.54 -2.32 0.68
CA MET A 58 -15.39 -2.80 1.42
C MET A 58 -15.64 -3.00 2.92
N TRP A 59 -16.76 -2.57 3.48
CA TRP A 59 -17.00 -2.62 4.93
C TRP A 59 -16.98 -4.03 5.51
N GLU A 60 -17.65 -4.97 4.85
CA GLU A 60 -17.66 -6.37 5.28
C GLU A 60 -16.26 -7.00 5.19
N TYR A 61 -15.55 -6.71 4.10
CA TYR A 61 -14.18 -7.18 3.92
C TYR A 61 -13.25 -6.64 5.02
N VAL A 62 -13.30 -5.35 5.32
CA VAL A 62 -12.47 -4.74 6.35
C VAL A 62 -12.77 -5.37 7.72
N ARG A 63 -14.06 -5.52 8.08
CA ARG A 63 -14.46 -6.17 9.33
C ARG A 63 -14.01 -7.63 9.41
N ALA A 64 -14.08 -8.36 8.32
CA ALA A 64 -13.73 -9.79 8.28
C ALA A 64 -12.22 -10.06 8.25
N SER A 65 -11.44 -9.14 7.70
CA SER A 65 -10.00 -9.30 7.50
C SER A 65 -9.13 -8.69 8.61
N ARG A 66 -9.72 -7.94 9.54
CA ARG A 66 -9.02 -7.42 10.73
C ARG A 66 -9.41 -8.18 11.98
N ILE A 67 -8.45 -8.36 12.86
CA ILE A 67 -8.72 -8.86 14.21
C ILE A 67 -9.08 -7.65 15.08
N ALA A 68 -10.29 -7.69 15.64
CA ALA A 68 -10.74 -6.68 16.59
C ALA A 68 -10.05 -6.85 17.95
N VAL A 69 -9.51 -5.77 18.48
CA VAL A 69 -8.86 -5.73 19.80
C VAL A 69 -9.45 -4.62 20.66
N PRO A 70 -9.57 -4.80 21.98
CA PRO A 70 -10.11 -3.77 22.86
C PRO A 70 -9.28 -2.48 22.86
N ASP A 71 -7.94 -2.61 22.82
CA ASP A 71 -7.01 -1.50 22.79
C ASP A 71 -5.81 -1.82 21.90
N ILE A 72 -5.58 -0.95 20.92
CA ILE A 72 -4.48 -1.12 19.97
C ILE A 72 -3.12 -0.85 20.61
N TRP A 73 -3.06 0.04 21.60
CA TRP A 73 -1.84 0.32 22.33
C TRP A 73 -1.43 -0.79 23.28
N GLU A 74 -2.42 -1.47 23.90
CA GLU A 74 -2.16 -2.64 24.72
C GLU A 74 -1.54 -3.75 23.87
N LEU A 75 -2.13 -4.05 22.71
CA LEU A 75 -1.56 -5.00 21.75
C LEU A 75 -0.15 -4.58 21.30
N PHE A 76 0.01 -3.33 20.86
CA PHE A 76 1.28 -2.80 20.39
C PHE A 76 2.39 -2.93 21.46
N ASN A 77 2.08 -2.62 22.72
CA ASN A 77 3.06 -2.69 23.81
C ASN A 77 3.34 -4.12 24.28
N SER A 78 2.42 -5.05 24.07
CA SER A 78 2.59 -6.47 24.45
C SER A 78 3.53 -7.24 23.52
N ARG A 79 3.81 -6.71 22.34
CA ARG A 79 4.68 -7.33 21.34
C ARG A 79 6.04 -6.63 21.27
N GLU A 80 7.12 -7.37 21.05
CA GLU A 80 8.48 -6.83 20.93
C GLU A 80 8.94 -6.72 19.46
N GLU A 81 8.29 -7.44 18.56
CA GLU A 81 8.64 -7.46 17.15
C GLU A 81 8.29 -6.15 16.43
N ASN A 82 9.01 -5.90 15.32
CA ASN A 82 8.69 -4.84 14.38
C ASN A 82 7.39 -5.14 13.62
N LEU A 83 6.82 -4.14 12.97
CA LEU A 83 5.54 -4.22 12.27
C LEU A 83 5.75 -4.29 10.75
N ASP A 84 4.81 -4.90 10.04
CA ASP A 84 4.75 -4.80 8.58
C ASP A 84 4.49 -3.35 8.16
N LYS A 85 3.46 -2.75 8.76
CA LYS A 85 3.07 -1.35 8.57
C LYS A 85 2.11 -0.86 9.65
N VAL A 86 1.89 0.43 9.69
CA VAL A 86 0.73 1.08 10.32
C VAL A 86 -0.14 1.67 9.21
N GLN A 87 -1.45 1.61 9.36
CA GLN A 87 -2.41 2.28 8.48
C GLN A 87 -3.38 3.11 9.31
N ALA A 88 -3.73 4.28 8.83
CA ALA A 88 -4.77 5.11 9.42
C ALA A 88 -5.78 5.53 8.35
N LEU A 89 -7.06 5.30 8.62
CA LEU A 89 -8.17 5.78 7.79
C LEU A 89 -8.83 6.95 8.52
N PHE A 90 -9.05 8.04 7.83
CA PHE A 90 -9.50 9.31 8.39
C PHE A 90 -10.97 9.56 8.11
N ALA A 91 -11.69 10.01 9.13
CA ALA A 91 -13.06 10.49 8.96
C ALA A 91 -13.11 11.84 8.24
N ASP A 92 -12.09 12.69 8.44
CA ASP A 92 -11.97 14.04 7.91
C ASP A 92 -10.71 14.21 7.05
N MET A 93 -10.83 14.88 5.90
CA MET A 93 -9.74 15.04 4.93
C MET A 93 -8.74 16.13 5.33
N GLU A 94 -9.16 17.14 6.08
CA GLU A 94 -8.25 18.17 6.58
C GLU A 94 -7.37 17.60 7.72
N GLU A 95 -7.95 16.75 8.57
CA GLU A 95 -7.19 16.01 9.57
C GLU A 95 -6.18 15.04 8.91
N ARG A 96 -6.58 14.35 7.84
CA ARG A 96 -5.67 13.51 7.06
C ARG A 96 -4.50 14.31 6.49
N LYS A 97 -4.77 15.50 5.93
CA LYS A 97 -3.74 16.37 5.38
C LYS A 97 -2.76 16.84 6.46
N ALA A 98 -3.27 17.27 7.61
CA ALA A 98 -2.44 17.69 8.74
C ALA A 98 -1.57 16.53 9.26
N ALA A 99 -2.14 15.33 9.38
CA ALA A 99 -1.38 14.14 9.77
C ALA A 99 -0.31 13.77 8.74
N TRP A 100 -0.61 13.90 7.45
CA TRP A 100 0.37 13.65 6.38
C TRP A 100 1.55 14.62 6.45
N GLU A 101 1.29 15.91 6.65
CA GLU A 101 2.33 16.93 6.78
C GLU A 101 3.25 16.63 7.98
N GLU A 102 2.68 16.30 9.15
CA GLU A 102 3.46 15.96 10.35
C GLU A 102 4.26 14.65 10.18
N LEU A 103 3.66 13.60 9.60
CA LEU A 103 4.34 12.34 9.32
C LEU A 103 5.48 12.50 8.31
N SER A 104 5.33 13.41 7.33
CA SER A 104 6.34 13.67 6.29
C SER A 104 7.65 14.26 6.84
N GLU A 105 7.63 14.82 8.04
CA GLU A 105 8.84 15.26 8.74
C GLU A 105 9.68 14.09 9.28
N CYS A 106 9.08 12.89 9.40
CA CYS A 106 9.75 11.70 9.90
C CYS A 106 10.50 10.98 8.76
N ARG A 107 11.81 11.13 8.71
CA ARG A 107 12.67 10.59 7.65
C ARG A 107 12.76 9.05 7.61
N ASP A 108 12.37 8.40 8.68
CA ASP A 108 12.35 6.96 8.88
C ASP A 108 11.04 6.30 8.42
N LEU A 109 10.12 7.12 7.87
CA LEU A 109 8.83 6.67 7.34
C LEU A 109 8.77 6.80 5.83
N ASN A 110 8.06 5.89 5.18
CA ASN A 110 7.56 6.02 3.82
C ASN A 110 6.04 6.04 3.85
N LEU A 111 5.46 7.13 3.36
CA LEU A 111 4.02 7.36 3.34
C LEU A 111 3.48 7.07 1.94
N VAL A 112 2.46 6.25 1.86
CA VAL A 112 1.73 6.01 0.61
C VAL A 112 0.23 6.05 0.88
N SER A 113 -0.55 6.23 -0.17
CA SER A 113 -2.00 6.24 -0.12
C SER A 113 -2.54 5.28 -1.17
N SER A 114 -3.34 4.33 -0.76
CA SER A 114 -4.10 3.44 -1.66
C SER A 114 -5.55 3.86 -1.81
N LEU A 115 -6.03 4.72 -0.90
CA LEU A 115 -7.36 5.30 -0.88
C LEU A 115 -7.25 6.79 -0.57
N LYS A 116 -8.18 7.61 -1.09
CA LYS A 116 -8.15 9.07 -0.86
C LYS A 116 -8.16 9.47 0.62
N TYR A 117 -8.65 8.61 1.50
CA TYR A 117 -8.87 8.86 2.92
C TYR A 117 -7.96 8.05 3.86
N ASN A 118 -6.97 7.31 3.34
CA ASN A 118 -6.00 6.60 4.17
C ASN A 118 -4.59 7.19 4.09
N ILE A 119 -3.78 6.82 5.05
CA ILE A 119 -2.32 6.91 5.02
C ILE A 119 -1.79 5.53 5.40
N GLU A 120 -1.00 4.93 4.53
CA GLU A 120 -0.22 3.74 4.84
C GLU A 120 1.20 4.16 5.17
N ILE A 121 1.69 3.73 6.32
CA ILE A 121 2.95 4.14 6.91
C ILE A 121 3.86 2.93 6.98
N ASN A 122 4.89 2.94 6.16
CA ASN A 122 5.86 1.85 6.00
C ASN A 122 7.24 2.30 6.46
N ALA A 123 8.18 1.38 6.57
CA ALA A 123 9.59 1.70 6.79
C ALA A 123 10.15 2.53 5.62
N ALA A 124 11.09 3.43 5.93
CA ALA A 124 11.73 4.24 4.90
C ALA A 124 12.35 3.37 3.80
N GLY A 125 12.15 3.80 2.56
CA GLY A 125 12.68 3.11 1.39
C GLY A 125 11.92 1.87 0.95
N VAL A 126 10.82 1.50 1.60
CA VAL A 126 9.92 0.42 1.17
C VAL A 126 8.91 1.00 0.18
N ASN A 127 8.90 0.48 -1.04
CA ASN A 127 7.88 0.75 -2.05
C ASN A 127 7.69 -0.47 -2.97
N LYS A 128 6.62 -0.47 -3.76
CA LYS A 128 6.29 -1.58 -4.67
C LYS A 128 7.36 -1.82 -5.73
N GLY A 129 7.99 -0.75 -6.26
CA GLY A 129 9.04 -0.84 -7.27
C GLY A 129 10.26 -1.60 -6.75
N LYS A 130 10.78 -1.21 -5.60
CA LYS A 130 11.91 -1.91 -4.98
C LYS A 130 11.60 -3.36 -4.66
N GLY A 131 10.39 -3.64 -4.17
CA GLY A 131 9.95 -5.02 -3.91
C GLY A 131 9.93 -5.86 -5.19
N LEU A 132 9.38 -5.30 -6.28
CA LEU A 132 9.31 -5.95 -7.58
C LEU A 132 10.70 -6.28 -8.14
N ILE A 133 11.59 -5.28 -8.17
CA ILE A 133 12.96 -5.46 -8.70
C ILE A 133 13.77 -6.43 -7.81
N ALA A 134 13.64 -6.35 -6.49
CA ALA A 134 14.32 -7.27 -5.59
C ALA A 134 13.85 -8.72 -5.80
N LEU A 135 12.55 -8.94 -5.98
CA LEU A 135 12.00 -10.27 -6.29
C LEU A 135 12.47 -10.77 -7.66
N GLY A 136 12.44 -9.91 -8.70
CA GLY A 136 12.97 -10.24 -10.02
C GLY A 136 14.41 -10.72 -9.96
N LYS A 137 15.27 -9.96 -9.28
CA LYS A 137 16.67 -10.32 -9.09
C LYS A 137 16.87 -11.67 -8.38
N MET A 138 16.05 -11.98 -7.38
CA MET A 138 16.11 -13.27 -6.68
C MET A 138 15.70 -14.44 -7.58
N LEU A 139 14.80 -14.19 -8.52
CA LEU A 139 14.33 -15.18 -9.50
C LEU A 139 15.19 -15.26 -10.77
N GLY A 140 16.26 -14.42 -10.86
CA GLY A 140 17.09 -14.35 -12.06
C GLY A 140 16.40 -13.72 -13.26
N ILE A 141 15.41 -12.84 -13.01
CA ILE A 141 14.65 -12.08 -14.01
C ILE A 141 15.27 -10.69 -14.09
N GLU A 142 15.69 -10.29 -15.29
CA GLU A 142 16.24 -8.96 -15.51
C GLU A 142 15.11 -7.91 -15.57
N ARG A 143 15.47 -6.64 -15.32
CA ARG A 143 14.50 -5.53 -15.30
C ARG A 143 13.69 -5.46 -16.59
N GLU A 144 14.33 -5.65 -17.71
CA GLU A 144 13.76 -5.60 -19.06
C GLU A 144 12.72 -6.71 -19.33
N GLU A 145 12.71 -7.75 -18.52
CA GLU A 145 11.74 -8.86 -18.57
C GLU A 145 10.54 -8.66 -17.64
N ILE A 146 10.50 -7.51 -16.91
CA ILE A 146 9.43 -7.20 -15.95
C ILE A 146 8.47 -6.21 -16.57
N MET A 147 7.19 -6.55 -16.60
CA MET A 147 6.11 -5.62 -16.87
C MET A 147 5.34 -5.33 -15.59
N ALA A 148 5.11 -4.05 -15.29
CA ALA A 148 4.30 -3.60 -14.17
C ALA A 148 3.04 -2.88 -14.65
N ILE A 149 1.90 -3.15 -14.03
CA ILE A 149 0.61 -2.52 -14.32
C ILE A 149 0.05 -1.95 -13.04
N GLY A 150 -0.40 -0.69 -13.05
CA GLY A 150 -0.95 -0.04 -11.86
C GLY A 150 -1.88 1.12 -12.20
N ASP A 151 -2.59 1.63 -11.17
CA ASP A 151 -3.54 2.73 -11.30
C ASP A 151 -3.46 3.78 -10.18
N GLY A 152 -2.79 3.49 -9.08
CA GLY A 152 -2.66 4.38 -7.92
C GLY A 152 -1.28 5.02 -7.78
N ASP A 153 -1.19 6.08 -6.99
CA ASP A 153 0.06 6.78 -6.70
C ASP A 153 1.15 5.85 -6.13
N ASN A 154 0.74 4.83 -5.36
CA ASN A 154 1.63 3.83 -4.80
C ASN A 154 2.18 2.82 -5.82
N ASP A 155 1.75 2.90 -7.09
CA ASP A 155 2.24 2.09 -8.20
C ASP A 155 3.28 2.83 -9.07
N ILE A 156 3.44 4.14 -8.88
CA ILE A 156 4.32 4.96 -9.72
C ILE A 156 5.75 4.40 -9.75
N GLU A 157 6.32 4.09 -8.59
CA GLU A 157 7.67 3.54 -8.53
C GLU A 157 7.76 2.16 -9.22
N MET A 158 6.72 1.33 -9.06
CA MET A 158 6.67 0.01 -9.71
C MET A 158 6.62 0.14 -11.24
N ILE A 159 5.80 1.06 -11.73
CA ILE A 159 5.65 1.37 -13.16
C ILE A 159 6.97 1.92 -13.71
N THR A 160 7.63 2.85 -13.00
CA THR A 160 8.87 3.49 -13.43
C THR A 160 10.09 2.56 -13.39
N GLU A 161 10.13 1.66 -12.41
CA GLU A 161 11.26 0.74 -12.20
C GLU A 161 11.20 -0.51 -13.10
N ALA A 162 10.05 -0.89 -13.62
CA ALA A 162 9.90 -2.03 -14.52
C ALA A 162 10.55 -1.78 -15.90
N GLY A 163 10.74 -2.83 -16.68
CA GLY A 163 11.16 -2.74 -18.09
C GLY A 163 10.03 -2.24 -18.99
N VAL A 164 8.78 -2.56 -18.62
CA VAL A 164 7.57 -2.02 -19.26
C VAL A 164 6.62 -1.57 -18.16
N GLY A 165 6.41 -0.27 -18.05
CA GLY A 165 5.47 0.34 -17.10
C GLY A 165 4.14 0.68 -17.79
N VAL A 166 3.03 0.14 -17.28
CA VAL A 166 1.70 0.34 -17.85
C VAL A 166 0.77 0.98 -16.83
N ALA A 167 0.17 2.11 -17.17
CA ALA A 167 -0.91 2.72 -16.39
C ALA A 167 -2.26 2.21 -16.89
N MET A 168 -3.18 1.94 -15.96
CA MET A 168 -4.57 1.66 -16.28
C MET A 168 -5.28 2.91 -16.83
N GLY A 169 -6.28 2.74 -17.68
CA GLY A 169 -7.05 3.84 -18.25
C GLY A 169 -7.80 4.67 -17.22
N ASN A 170 -8.19 4.07 -16.08
CA ASN A 170 -8.80 4.74 -14.94
C ASN A 170 -7.79 5.36 -13.95
N ALA A 171 -6.47 5.23 -14.20
CA ALA A 171 -5.43 5.81 -13.35
C ALA A 171 -5.47 7.35 -13.34
N GLU A 172 -4.95 7.94 -12.27
CA GLU A 172 -4.74 9.39 -12.19
C GLU A 172 -3.67 9.86 -13.19
N GLU A 173 -3.70 11.14 -13.59
CA GLU A 173 -2.75 11.68 -14.58
C GLU A 173 -1.29 11.55 -14.14
N ALA A 174 -1.01 11.66 -12.83
CA ALA A 174 0.33 11.47 -12.31
C ALA A 174 0.88 10.06 -12.61
N VAL A 175 0.05 9.02 -12.50
CA VAL A 175 0.41 7.64 -12.83
C VAL A 175 0.64 7.47 -14.32
N LYS A 176 -0.29 8.01 -15.16
CA LYS A 176 -0.20 7.94 -16.62
C LYS A 176 1.03 8.63 -17.17
N CYS A 177 1.42 9.77 -16.59
CA CYS A 177 2.61 10.52 -17.00
C CYS A 177 3.93 9.79 -16.71
N ASN A 178 3.93 8.82 -15.79
CA ASN A 178 5.12 8.03 -15.44
C ASN A 178 5.16 6.65 -16.11
N ALA A 179 4.15 6.30 -16.91
CA ALA A 179 4.07 5.02 -17.59
C ALA A 179 4.56 5.11 -19.04
N ASP A 180 5.15 4.03 -19.53
CA ASP A 180 5.51 3.89 -20.95
C ASP A 180 4.25 3.75 -21.81
N TYR A 181 3.18 3.22 -21.22
CA TYR A 181 1.94 2.92 -21.94
C TYR A 181 0.71 3.07 -21.05
N VAL A 182 -0.39 3.57 -21.64
CA VAL A 182 -1.72 3.60 -21.00
C VAL A 182 -2.62 2.58 -21.68
N THR A 183 -3.15 1.63 -20.91
CA THR A 183 -4.07 0.61 -21.38
C THR A 183 -5.54 1.03 -21.20
N GLY A 184 -6.50 0.13 -21.42
CA GLY A 184 -7.91 0.34 -21.10
C GLY A 184 -8.15 0.45 -19.60
N THR A 185 -9.39 0.77 -19.23
CA THR A 185 -9.81 0.82 -17.84
C THR A 185 -9.93 -0.61 -17.25
N ASN A 186 -10.11 -0.70 -15.93
CA ASN A 186 -10.42 -1.95 -15.25
C ASN A 186 -11.71 -2.61 -15.77
N ASP A 187 -12.71 -1.79 -16.17
CA ASP A 187 -13.98 -2.27 -16.74
C ASP A 187 -13.89 -2.69 -18.22
N GLU A 188 -12.75 -2.40 -18.87
CA GLU A 188 -12.47 -2.70 -20.29
C GLU A 188 -11.38 -3.77 -20.46
N ASP A 189 -11.12 -4.58 -19.45
CA ASP A 189 -10.06 -5.59 -19.45
C ASP A 189 -8.66 -5.02 -19.71
N GLY A 190 -8.37 -3.79 -19.26
CA GLY A 190 -7.13 -3.08 -19.54
C GLY A 190 -5.87 -3.86 -19.22
N ALA A 191 -5.81 -4.53 -18.07
CA ALA A 191 -4.66 -5.37 -17.68
C ALA A 191 -4.47 -6.54 -18.66
N ALA A 192 -5.54 -7.24 -19.05
CA ALA A 192 -5.47 -8.34 -20.00
C ALA A 192 -4.98 -7.86 -21.37
N ARG A 193 -5.44 -6.70 -21.84
CA ARG A 193 -4.98 -6.09 -23.12
C ARG A 193 -3.50 -5.78 -23.09
N ALA A 194 -2.98 -5.25 -21.97
CA ALA A 194 -1.55 -5.00 -21.83
C ALA A 194 -0.73 -6.30 -21.88
N ILE A 195 -1.18 -7.36 -21.18
CA ILE A 195 -0.53 -8.68 -21.21
C ILE A 195 -0.51 -9.25 -22.64
N VAL A 196 -1.63 -9.24 -23.35
CA VAL A 196 -1.70 -9.70 -24.73
C VAL A 196 -0.70 -8.96 -25.60
N LYS A 197 -0.70 -7.62 -25.54
CA LYS A 197 0.14 -6.78 -26.40
C LYS A 197 1.64 -6.98 -26.14
N TYR A 198 2.08 -6.93 -24.89
CA TYR A 198 3.51 -6.89 -24.57
C TYR A 198 4.13 -8.25 -24.25
N VAL A 199 3.32 -9.21 -23.77
CA VAL A 199 3.83 -10.53 -23.39
C VAL A 199 3.55 -11.58 -24.47
N LEU A 200 2.34 -11.61 -25.02
CA LEU A 200 1.94 -12.68 -25.95
C LEU A 200 2.23 -12.33 -27.42
N GLU A 201 2.05 -11.09 -27.82
CA GLU A 201 2.25 -10.64 -29.20
C GLU A 201 3.64 -10.03 -29.45
N GLY A 202 4.45 -9.87 -28.41
CA GLY A 202 5.81 -9.31 -28.51
C GLY A 202 5.81 -7.85 -28.97
N GLY A 203 4.89 -7.03 -28.44
CA GLY A 203 4.77 -5.61 -28.79
C GLY A 203 6.10 -4.87 -28.60
N GLU A 204 6.50 -4.08 -29.59
CA GLU A 204 7.68 -3.21 -29.50
C GLU A 204 7.48 -2.22 -28.35
N THR A 205 8.41 -2.22 -27.40
CA THR A 205 8.57 -1.13 -26.42
C THR A 205 9.16 0.06 -27.14
N CYS A 206 8.48 1.21 -27.09
CA CYS A 206 9.00 2.47 -27.64
C CYS A 206 10.24 2.94 -26.89
#